data_0e914e7e2899871f73ce8c249b2bdb71
#
_entry.id   0e914e7e2899871f73ce8c249b2bdb71
#
_cell.length_a   1.000
_cell.length_b   1.000
_cell.length_c   1.000
_cell.angle_alpha   90.00
_cell.angle_beta   90.00
_cell.angle_gamma   90.00
#
_symmetry.space_group_name_H-M   'P 1'
#
loop_
_entity.id
_entity.type
_entity.pdbx_description
1 polymer ?
#
loop_
_entity_poly.entity_id
_entity_poly.type
_entity_poly.pdbx_seq_one_letter_code
_entity_poly.pdbx_strand_id
1 'polypeptide(L)'
;PRPTAQDNRIREVIYSDTQVFRIVGVFRSATQIVFSPGERVEHVALGDTVSWEVAPAENSLFIKPRELAGSTNLIVITRSSTGNRTYTFELSARRGGIGARSTDTFFKVVFRYPREEAAAAQAAATQAAYTRAVALQAGAIRSALDLAVLEGKRNLSYSVQGSSAIQPSEITDNGQFTALRFPNQRELP
;
A
#
# COMPACT_ATOMS: atom_id res chain seq x y z
N PRO A 1 -8.10 -20.20 -8.61
CA PRO A 1 -6.81 -19.66 -8.17
C PRO A 1 -5.65 -20.25 -9.00
N ARG A 2 -4.71 -19.39 -9.40
CA ARG A 2 -3.53 -19.81 -10.16
C ARG A 2 -2.36 -20.07 -9.20
N PRO A 3 -1.51 -21.11 -9.44
CA PRO A 3 -0.33 -21.35 -8.62
C PRO A 3 0.69 -20.22 -8.78
N THR A 4 1.42 -19.93 -7.70
CA THR A 4 2.60 -19.06 -7.80
C THR A 4 3.79 -19.81 -8.39
N ALA A 5 4.79 -19.10 -8.90
CA ALA A 5 5.98 -19.70 -9.48
C ALA A 5 6.86 -20.46 -8.46
N GLN A 6 6.72 -20.13 -7.17
CA GLN A 6 7.55 -20.68 -6.09
C GLN A 6 6.94 -21.92 -5.43
N ASP A 7 5.63 -21.90 -5.19
CA ASP A 7 4.93 -23.03 -4.57
C ASP A 7 3.49 -23.10 -5.08
N ASN A 8 3.09 -24.27 -5.58
CA ASN A 8 1.77 -24.48 -6.15
C ASN A 8 0.63 -24.50 -5.11
N ARG A 9 0.93 -24.57 -3.82
CA ARG A 9 -0.02 -24.51 -2.71
C ARG A 9 -0.35 -23.07 -2.31
N ILE A 10 0.42 -22.09 -2.80
CA ILE A 10 0.12 -20.68 -2.71
C ILE A 10 -0.52 -20.26 -4.02
N ARG A 11 -1.72 -19.71 -3.97
CA ARG A 11 -2.52 -19.38 -5.14
C ARG A 11 -2.83 -17.89 -5.17
N GLU A 12 -2.87 -17.36 -6.38
CA GLU A 12 -3.37 -16.02 -6.64
C GLU A 12 -4.71 -16.10 -7.38
N VAL A 13 -5.58 -15.15 -7.09
CA VAL A 13 -6.88 -15.03 -7.75
C VAL A 13 -7.24 -13.55 -7.92
N ILE A 14 -7.74 -13.19 -9.09
CA ILE A 14 -8.23 -11.85 -9.33
C ILE A 14 -9.65 -11.75 -8.76
N TYR A 15 -9.88 -10.70 -7.96
CA TYR A 15 -11.20 -10.44 -7.40
C TYR A 15 -12.23 -10.11 -8.49
N SER A 16 -13.40 -10.68 -8.33
CA SER A 16 -14.62 -10.33 -9.06
C SER A 16 -15.83 -10.58 -8.16
N ASP A 17 -16.71 -9.64 -8.07
CA ASP A 17 -17.94 -9.70 -7.26
C ASP A 17 -18.99 -10.69 -7.80
N THR A 18 -18.86 -11.05 -9.07
CA THR A 18 -19.76 -11.99 -9.76
C THR A 18 -19.22 -13.42 -9.85
N GLN A 19 -18.08 -13.70 -9.20
CA GLN A 19 -17.42 -15.01 -9.30
C GLN A 19 -17.54 -15.79 -7.98
N VAL A 20 -17.83 -17.10 -8.09
CA VAL A 20 -17.69 -18.06 -7.01
C VAL A 20 -16.28 -18.67 -7.04
N PHE A 21 -15.55 -18.55 -5.93
CA PHE A 21 -14.18 -19.04 -5.81
C PHE A 21 -14.18 -20.43 -5.17
N ARG A 22 -13.71 -21.43 -5.91
CA ARG A 22 -13.60 -22.81 -5.40
C ARG A 22 -12.36 -22.98 -4.55
N ILE A 23 -12.53 -23.48 -3.33
CA ILE A 23 -11.47 -23.83 -2.38
C ILE A 23 -11.61 -25.30 -1.99
N VAL A 24 -10.52 -26.03 -2.11
CA VAL A 24 -10.45 -27.45 -1.67
C VAL A 24 -9.66 -27.49 -0.38
N GLY A 25 -10.33 -27.80 0.72
CA GLY A 25 -9.69 -28.05 2.01
C GLY A 25 -9.17 -29.50 2.11
N VAL A 26 -8.00 -29.66 2.68
CA VAL A 26 -7.43 -30.99 2.95
C VAL A 26 -7.46 -31.22 4.45
N PHE A 27 -7.87 -32.44 4.88
CA PHE A 27 -7.89 -32.80 6.29
C PHE A 27 -6.52 -32.56 6.95
N ARG A 28 -6.54 -32.09 8.18
CA ARG A 28 -5.35 -31.72 8.97
C ARG A 28 -4.55 -30.54 8.38
N SER A 29 -5.14 -29.80 7.46
CA SER A 29 -4.54 -28.60 6.88
C SER A 29 -5.49 -27.43 7.01
N ALA A 30 -4.94 -26.24 7.26
CA ALA A 30 -5.66 -24.98 7.17
C ALA A 30 -5.29 -24.25 5.89
N THR A 31 -6.24 -23.51 5.34
CA THR A 31 -6.03 -22.59 4.21
C THR A 31 -6.23 -21.17 4.69
N GLN A 32 -5.27 -20.30 4.43
CA GLN A 32 -5.39 -18.87 4.63
C GLN A 32 -5.92 -18.23 3.36
N ILE A 33 -6.97 -17.42 3.45
CA ILE A 33 -7.47 -16.54 2.40
C ILE A 33 -7.05 -15.13 2.79
N VAL A 34 -6.36 -14.40 1.90
CA VAL A 34 -5.85 -13.05 2.15
C VAL A 34 -6.54 -12.09 1.20
N PHE A 35 -7.22 -11.11 1.77
CA PHE A 35 -7.87 -10.01 1.08
C PHE A 35 -6.91 -8.83 0.90
N SER A 36 -7.39 -7.70 0.37
CA SER A 36 -6.56 -6.50 0.24
C SER A 36 -6.00 -6.02 1.59
N PRO A 37 -4.79 -5.47 1.65
CA PRO A 37 -4.23 -4.92 2.90
C PRO A 37 -5.11 -3.86 3.57
N GLY A 38 -5.93 -3.15 2.80
CA GLY A 38 -6.87 -2.15 3.31
C GLY A 38 -8.23 -2.70 3.73
N GLU A 39 -8.44 -4.01 3.65
CA GLU A 39 -9.70 -4.65 4.02
C GLU A 39 -9.64 -5.25 5.42
N ARG A 40 -10.83 -5.33 6.04
CA ARG A 40 -11.03 -6.04 7.30
C ARG A 40 -12.28 -6.92 7.18
N VAL A 41 -12.17 -8.17 7.58
CA VAL A 41 -13.32 -9.10 7.59
C VAL A 41 -14.33 -8.60 8.60
N GLU A 42 -15.58 -8.40 8.16
CA GLU A 42 -16.68 -7.86 8.98
C GLU A 42 -17.72 -8.93 9.27
N HIS A 43 -18.14 -9.68 8.24
CA HIS A 43 -19.14 -10.74 8.38
C HIS A 43 -18.69 -11.99 7.64
N VAL A 44 -19.02 -13.12 8.23
CA VAL A 44 -18.79 -14.45 7.66
C VAL A 44 -20.05 -15.28 7.81
N ALA A 45 -20.58 -15.76 6.70
CA ALA A 45 -21.72 -16.68 6.67
C ALA A 45 -21.27 -18.00 6.04
N LEU A 46 -21.37 -19.07 6.81
CA LEU A 46 -20.95 -20.42 6.42
C LEU A 46 -22.17 -21.34 6.41
N GLY A 47 -22.37 -22.06 5.31
CA GLY A 47 -23.51 -22.96 5.13
C GLY A 47 -23.43 -24.21 6.03
N ASP A 48 -22.22 -24.76 6.22
CA ASP A 48 -21.99 -25.92 7.07
C ASP A 48 -20.98 -25.61 8.18
N THR A 49 -21.49 -25.25 9.34
CA THR A 49 -20.70 -24.89 10.52
C THR A 49 -20.20 -26.12 11.33
N VAL A 50 -20.66 -27.30 11.01
CA VAL A 50 -20.24 -28.56 11.66
C VAL A 50 -18.97 -29.09 11.01
N SER A 51 -18.97 -29.18 9.68
CA SER A 51 -17.86 -29.76 8.91
C SER A 51 -16.70 -28.79 8.65
N TRP A 52 -16.89 -27.52 8.88
CA TRP A 52 -15.88 -26.49 8.66
C TRP A 52 -15.67 -25.59 9.87
N GLU A 53 -14.42 -25.24 10.09
CA GLU A 53 -14.00 -24.22 11.04
C GLU A 53 -13.49 -23.01 10.27
N VAL A 54 -13.95 -21.83 10.65
CA VAL A 54 -13.60 -20.55 10.02
C VAL A 54 -13.22 -19.56 11.09
N ALA A 55 -12.05 -18.91 10.94
CA ALA A 55 -11.54 -17.90 11.86
C ALA A 55 -11.09 -16.65 11.11
N PRO A 56 -11.80 -15.52 11.26
CA PRO A 56 -11.36 -14.24 10.69
C PRO A 56 -10.21 -13.65 11.50
N ALA A 57 -9.26 -13.02 10.79
CA ALA A 57 -8.12 -12.30 11.36
C ALA A 57 -7.73 -11.11 10.47
N GLU A 58 -8.19 -9.92 10.84
CA GLU A 58 -7.97 -8.67 10.08
C GLU A 58 -8.37 -8.79 8.61
N ASN A 59 -7.40 -8.73 7.69
CA ASN A 59 -7.61 -8.90 6.25
C ASN A 59 -7.46 -10.36 5.79
N SER A 60 -7.57 -11.30 6.69
CA SER A 60 -7.41 -12.73 6.38
C SER A 60 -8.52 -13.56 6.97
N LEU A 61 -8.76 -14.70 6.37
CA LEU A 61 -9.68 -15.71 6.86
C LEU A 61 -8.96 -17.06 6.83
N PHE A 62 -8.98 -17.77 7.96
CA PHE A 62 -8.49 -19.14 8.03
C PHE A 62 -9.65 -20.11 7.95
N ILE A 63 -9.55 -21.10 7.08
CA ILE A 63 -10.56 -22.15 6.91
C ILE A 63 -9.91 -23.53 7.09
N LYS A 64 -10.63 -24.44 7.73
CA LYS A 64 -10.15 -25.79 8.01
C LYS A 64 -11.31 -26.77 7.96
N PRO A 65 -11.23 -27.87 7.17
CA PRO A 65 -12.22 -28.93 7.22
C PRO A 65 -12.05 -29.74 8.48
N ARG A 66 -13.16 -29.99 9.19
CA ARG A 66 -13.26 -30.85 10.39
C ARG A 66 -13.72 -32.22 10.02
N GLU A 67 -14.66 -32.33 9.09
CA GLU A 67 -15.28 -33.56 8.66
C GLU A 67 -15.37 -33.66 7.14
N LEU A 68 -15.55 -34.88 6.62
CA LEU A 68 -15.88 -35.08 5.21
C LEU A 68 -17.38 -34.89 5.04
N ALA A 69 -17.73 -33.77 4.44
CA ALA A 69 -19.09 -33.47 4.04
C ALA A 69 -19.12 -33.13 2.56
N GLY A 70 -20.33 -32.99 2.04
CA GLY A 70 -20.55 -32.43 0.68
C GLY A 70 -20.01 -31.01 0.57
N SER A 71 -20.05 -30.47 -0.64
CA SER A 71 -19.70 -29.06 -0.87
C SER A 71 -20.66 -28.14 -0.13
N THR A 72 -20.13 -27.06 0.42
CA THR A 72 -20.90 -25.99 1.05
C THR A 72 -20.46 -24.62 0.52
N ASN A 73 -21.19 -23.59 0.86
CA ASN A 73 -20.82 -22.22 0.53
C ASN A 73 -20.30 -21.45 1.74
N LEU A 74 -19.46 -20.46 1.45
CA LEU A 74 -18.99 -19.48 2.42
C LEU A 74 -19.10 -18.10 1.77
N ILE A 75 -19.73 -17.17 2.47
CA ILE A 75 -19.85 -15.78 2.05
C ILE A 75 -19.10 -14.93 3.07
N VAL A 76 -18.21 -14.08 2.57
CA VAL A 76 -17.41 -13.17 3.40
C VAL A 76 -17.68 -11.76 2.95
N ILE A 77 -17.99 -10.89 3.90
CA ILE A 77 -18.10 -9.45 3.66
C ILE A 77 -16.93 -8.79 4.36
N THR A 78 -16.15 -8.04 3.59
CA THR A 78 -15.06 -7.22 4.09
C THR A 78 -15.43 -5.75 3.98
N ARG A 79 -14.85 -4.95 4.87
CA ARG A 79 -14.93 -3.49 4.84
C ARG A 79 -13.57 -2.91 4.46
N SER A 80 -13.59 -1.93 3.54
CA SER A 80 -12.42 -1.12 3.16
C SER A 80 -12.78 0.37 3.20
N SER A 81 -11.78 1.23 2.98
CA SER A 81 -12.00 2.69 2.86
C SER A 81 -12.88 3.07 1.65
N THR A 82 -12.96 2.19 0.64
CA THR A 82 -13.75 2.40 -0.58
C THR A 82 -15.13 1.73 -0.53
N GLY A 83 -15.49 1.07 0.57
CA GLY A 83 -16.76 0.37 0.75
C GLY A 83 -16.61 -1.11 1.08
N ASN A 84 -17.73 -1.81 1.07
CA ASN A 84 -17.76 -3.24 1.38
C ASN A 84 -17.55 -4.07 0.10
N ARG A 85 -16.90 -5.22 0.26
CA ARG A 85 -16.79 -6.25 -0.79
C ARG A 85 -17.38 -7.56 -0.30
N THR A 86 -17.97 -8.28 -1.23
CA THR A 86 -18.49 -9.62 -0.98
C THR A 86 -17.69 -10.64 -1.76
N TYR A 87 -17.30 -11.71 -1.06
CA TYR A 87 -16.60 -12.85 -1.63
C TYR A 87 -17.46 -14.09 -1.42
N THR A 88 -17.73 -14.80 -2.50
CA THR A 88 -18.50 -16.02 -2.47
C THR A 88 -17.60 -17.21 -2.78
N PHE A 89 -17.58 -18.19 -1.89
CA PHE A 89 -16.76 -19.38 -2.02
C PHE A 89 -17.64 -20.63 -2.08
N GLU A 90 -17.19 -21.60 -2.87
CA GLU A 90 -17.58 -23.00 -2.78
C GLU A 90 -16.47 -23.76 -2.07
N LEU A 91 -16.79 -24.39 -0.95
CA LEU A 91 -15.86 -25.18 -0.16
C LEU A 91 -16.11 -26.67 -0.38
N SER A 92 -15.07 -27.41 -0.65
CA SER A 92 -15.10 -28.87 -0.68
C SER A 92 -13.95 -29.45 0.15
N ALA A 93 -14.17 -30.56 0.81
CA ALA A 93 -13.17 -31.23 1.65
C ALA A 93 -12.71 -32.53 1.02
N ARG A 94 -11.43 -32.84 1.12
CA ARG A 94 -10.88 -34.14 0.71
C ARG A 94 -9.87 -34.72 1.71
N ARG A 95 -9.70 -36.03 1.66
CA ARG A 95 -8.57 -36.71 2.29
C ARG A 95 -7.36 -36.73 1.36
N GLY A 96 -6.18 -36.91 1.91
CA GLY A 96 -4.95 -37.10 1.16
C GLY A 96 -3.79 -36.25 1.66
N GLY A 97 -2.67 -36.35 0.96
CA GLY A 97 -1.46 -35.62 1.33
C GLY A 97 -1.52 -34.13 0.97
N ILE A 98 -0.72 -33.37 1.70
CA ILE A 98 -0.54 -31.91 1.50
C ILE A 98 0.77 -31.59 0.78
N GLY A 99 1.40 -32.60 0.14
CA GLY A 99 2.69 -32.44 -0.53
C GLY A 99 2.63 -31.48 -1.72
N ALA A 100 3.77 -30.92 -2.10
CA ALA A 100 3.88 -29.94 -3.18
C ALA A 100 3.47 -30.48 -4.58
N ARG A 101 3.37 -31.77 -4.75
CA ARG A 101 2.86 -32.40 -5.99
C ARG A 101 1.35 -32.42 -6.11
N SER A 102 0.62 -32.11 -5.02
CA SER A 102 -0.85 -32.06 -5.05
C SER A 102 -1.31 -30.76 -5.73
N THR A 103 -2.06 -30.91 -6.82
CA THR A 103 -2.60 -29.75 -7.56
C THR A 103 -3.77 -29.08 -6.85
N ASP A 104 -4.37 -29.74 -5.86
CA ASP A 104 -5.60 -29.31 -5.18
C ASP A 104 -5.36 -28.92 -3.71
N THR A 105 -4.11 -28.69 -3.31
CA THR A 105 -3.80 -28.23 -1.96
C THR A 105 -3.64 -26.73 -1.96
N PHE A 106 -4.39 -26.05 -1.10
CA PHE A 106 -4.32 -24.60 -0.92
C PHE A 106 -3.88 -24.31 0.51
N PHE A 107 -2.67 -23.79 0.69
CA PHE A 107 -2.23 -23.26 1.97
C PHE A 107 -2.54 -21.78 2.11
N LYS A 108 -2.44 -21.08 1.00
CA LYS A 108 -2.72 -19.64 0.95
C LYS A 108 -3.36 -19.28 -0.39
N VAL A 109 -4.41 -18.48 -0.32
CA VAL A 109 -5.06 -17.87 -1.48
C VAL A 109 -5.01 -16.36 -1.30
N VAL A 110 -4.38 -15.67 -2.24
CA VAL A 110 -4.20 -14.22 -2.20
C VAL A 110 -5.07 -13.58 -3.28
N PHE A 111 -5.95 -12.70 -2.88
CA PHE A 111 -6.72 -11.89 -3.82
C PHE A 111 -5.87 -10.75 -4.38
N ARG A 112 -5.97 -10.55 -5.69
CA ARG A 112 -5.31 -9.47 -6.42
C ARG A 112 -6.36 -8.54 -7.02
N TYR A 113 -6.06 -7.27 -7.05
CA TYR A 113 -6.95 -6.21 -7.49
C TYR A 113 -6.26 -5.35 -8.56
N PRO A 114 -6.08 -5.85 -9.80
CA PRO A 114 -5.23 -5.20 -10.80
C PRO A 114 -5.62 -3.76 -11.11
N ARG A 115 -6.92 -3.43 -11.07
CA ARG A 115 -7.40 -2.06 -11.32
C ARG A 115 -6.97 -1.10 -10.21
N GLU A 116 -7.06 -1.51 -8.96
CA GLU A 116 -6.68 -0.69 -7.81
C GLU A 116 -5.15 -0.60 -7.69
N GLU A 117 -4.45 -1.71 -7.93
CA GLU A 117 -2.98 -1.74 -7.98
C GLU A 117 -2.46 -0.79 -9.06
N ALA A 118 -3.07 -0.78 -10.24
CA ALA A 118 -2.72 0.15 -11.32
C ALA A 118 -3.04 1.62 -10.95
N ALA A 119 -4.20 1.87 -10.35
CA ALA A 119 -4.58 3.22 -9.91
C ALA A 119 -3.65 3.75 -8.81
N ALA A 120 -3.29 2.90 -7.85
CA ALA A 120 -2.34 3.25 -6.79
C ALA A 120 -0.94 3.54 -7.35
N ALA A 121 -0.47 2.72 -8.30
CA ALA A 121 0.81 2.94 -8.98
C ALA A 121 0.82 4.27 -9.76
N GLN A 122 -0.27 4.59 -10.47
CA GLN A 122 -0.41 5.84 -11.19
C GLN A 122 -0.42 7.04 -10.25
N ALA A 123 -1.15 6.98 -9.14
CA ALA A 123 -1.18 8.05 -8.14
C ALA A 123 0.21 8.27 -7.51
N ALA A 124 0.93 7.20 -7.18
CA ALA A 124 2.30 7.28 -6.66
C ALA A 124 3.27 7.91 -7.68
N ALA A 125 3.17 7.54 -8.96
CA ALA A 125 3.98 8.12 -10.03
C ALA A 125 3.70 9.61 -10.20
N THR A 126 2.45 10.04 -10.17
CA THR A 126 2.05 11.45 -10.26
C THR A 126 2.58 12.25 -9.08
N GLN A 127 2.47 11.72 -7.86
CA GLN A 127 2.99 12.37 -6.66
C GLN A 127 4.51 12.50 -6.70
N ALA A 128 5.21 11.46 -7.15
CA ALA A 128 6.67 11.52 -7.31
C ALA A 128 7.10 12.55 -8.37
N ALA A 129 6.38 12.64 -9.48
CA ALA A 129 6.63 13.63 -10.52
C ALA A 129 6.41 15.07 -10.00
N TYR A 130 5.32 15.30 -9.26
CA TYR A 130 5.05 16.59 -8.62
C TYR A 130 6.17 16.99 -7.64
N THR A 131 6.56 16.10 -6.74
CA THR A 131 7.63 16.36 -5.77
C THR A 131 8.96 16.69 -6.48
N ARG A 132 9.29 15.96 -7.56
CA ARG A 132 10.48 16.23 -8.36
C ARG A 132 10.41 17.60 -9.04
N ALA A 133 9.26 17.97 -9.61
CA ALA A 133 9.07 19.27 -10.26
C ALA A 133 9.25 20.43 -9.26
N VAL A 134 8.66 20.34 -8.07
CA VAL A 134 8.82 21.33 -7.00
C VAL A 134 10.28 21.46 -6.58
N ALA A 135 11.00 20.34 -6.41
CA ALA A 135 12.41 20.35 -6.03
C ALA A 135 13.29 21.01 -7.12
N LEU A 136 13.03 20.71 -8.40
CA LEU A 136 13.73 21.34 -9.53
C LEU A 136 13.47 22.85 -9.60
N GLN A 137 12.22 23.27 -9.42
CA GLN A 137 11.86 24.69 -9.40
C GLN A 137 12.54 25.43 -8.24
N ALA A 138 12.53 24.87 -7.04
CA ALA A 138 13.22 25.44 -5.89
C ALA A 138 14.75 25.53 -6.12
N GLY A 139 15.35 24.53 -6.76
CA GLY A 139 16.76 24.55 -7.15
C GLY A 139 17.06 25.64 -8.17
N ALA A 140 16.22 25.81 -9.21
CA ALA A 140 16.36 26.84 -10.22
C ALA A 140 16.25 28.25 -9.63
N ILE A 141 15.28 28.48 -8.73
CA ILE A 141 15.12 29.77 -8.03
C ILE A 141 16.37 30.06 -7.19
N ARG A 142 16.88 29.09 -6.45
CA ARG A 142 18.09 29.23 -5.63
C ARG A 142 19.30 29.61 -6.50
N SER A 143 19.50 28.88 -7.62
CA SER A 143 20.60 29.16 -8.55
C SER A 143 20.48 30.54 -9.19
N ALA A 144 19.26 30.97 -9.55
CA ALA A 144 19.02 32.30 -10.12
C ALA A 144 19.31 33.41 -9.10
N LEU A 145 18.94 33.24 -7.83
CA LEU A 145 19.25 34.17 -6.75
C LEU A 145 20.76 34.24 -6.48
N ASP A 146 21.45 33.09 -6.45
CA ASP A 146 22.91 33.06 -6.26
C ASP A 146 23.64 33.78 -7.41
N LEU A 147 23.21 33.63 -8.67
CA LEU A 147 23.76 34.31 -9.82
C LEU A 147 23.47 35.83 -9.78
N ALA A 148 22.24 36.23 -9.45
CA ALA A 148 21.86 37.65 -9.36
C ALA A 148 22.68 38.40 -8.30
N VAL A 149 23.03 37.72 -7.20
CA VAL A 149 23.90 38.27 -6.15
C VAL A 149 25.36 38.37 -6.59
N LEU A 150 25.79 37.52 -7.55
CA LEU A 150 27.17 37.52 -8.07
C LEU A 150 27.41 38.58 -9.16
N GLU A 151 26.35 39.03 -9.85
CA GLU A 151 26.45 40.05 -10.92
C GLU A 151 26.37 41.46 -10.34
N GLY A 152 27.44 42.30 -10.56
CA GLY A 152 27.52 43.69 -10.18
C GLY A 152 28.52 44.04 -9.08
N LYS A 153 28.66 45.33 -8.79
CA LYS A 153 29.48 45.82 -7.67
C LYS A 153 28.80 45.50 -6.35
N ARG A 154 29.39 44.62 -5.58
CA ARG A 154 28.85 44.20 -4.31
C ARG A 154 29.10 45.25 -3.23
N ASN A 155 28.04 45.61 -2.52
CA ASN A 155 28.14 46.33 -1.26
C ASN A 155 27.99 45.31 -0.11
N LEU A 156 29.01 45.21 0.71
CA LEU A 156 29.06 44.35 1.91
C LEU A 156 29.06 45.20 3.20
N SER A 157 28.96 46.51 3.09
CA SER A 157 29.06 47.46 4.21
C SER A 157 27.71 47.63 4.88
N TYR A 158 27.18 46.57 5.44
CA TYR A 158 25.95 46.58 6.22
C TYR A 158 26.25 46.37 7.73
N SER A 159 25.55 47.11 8.55
CA SER A 159 25.52 46.89 10.00
C SER A 159 24.09 46.44 10.38
N VAL A 160 23.99 45.40 11.19
CA VAL A 160 22.72 44.82 11.63
C VAL A 160 22.49 45.23 13.10
N GLN A 161 21.32 45.81 13.38
CA GLN A 161 20.85 46.11 14.72
C GLN A 161 19.61 45.28 15.02
N GLY A 162 19.56 44.56 16.11
CA GLY A 162 18.41 43.77 16.54
C GLY A 162 18.78 42.52 17.33
N SER A 163 17.80 41.64 17.52
CA SER A 163 18.01 40.39 18.25
C SER A 163 18.91 39.43 17.46
N SER A 164 19.93 38.88 18.11
CA SER A 164 20.84 37.90 17.55
C SER A 164 20.11 36.61 17.11
N ALA A 165 18.89 36.38 17.59
CA ALA A 165 18.09 35.21 17.26
C ALA A 165 17.60 35.22 15.77
N ILE A 166 17.47 36.40 15.16
CA ILE A 166 16.99 36.59 13.79
C ILE A 166 18.02 37.30 12.90
N GLN A 167 19.29 37.35 13.34
CA GLN A 167 20.33 38.04 12.61
C GLN A 167 20.77 37.22 11.38
N PRO A 168 20.84 37.86 10.18
CA PRO A 168 21.39 37.19 9.00
C PRO A 168 22.90 36.97 9.17
N SER A 169 23.42 35.87 8.67
CA SER A 169 24.85 35.57 8.65
C SER A 169 25.60 36.33 7.56
N GLU A 170 24.93 36.79 6.53
CA GLU A 170 25.50 37.52 5.41
C GLU A 170 24.45 38.47 4.79
N ILE A 171 24.84 39.67 4.46
CA ILE A 171 24.03 40.64 3.71
C ILE A 171 24.87 41.10 2.52
N THR A 172 24.31 40.94 1.33
CA THR A 172 24.97 41.31 0.08
C THR A 172 24.00 42.13 -0.79
N ASP A 173 24.46 43.19 -1.38
CA ASP A 173 23.68 44.06 -2.27
C ASP A 173 24.49 44.32 -3.54
N ASN A 174 23.83 44.33 -4.71
CA ASN A 174 24.43 44.62 -6.00
C ASN A 174 23.88 45.90 -6.65
N GLY A 175 23.14 46.72 -5.90
CA GLY A 175 22.50 47.96 -6.37
C GLY A 175 21.09 47.73 -6.95
N GLN A 176 20.67 46.49 -7.18
CA GLN A 176 19.34 46.14 -7.66
C GLN A 176 18.60 45.22 -6.67
N PHE A 177 19.33 44.31 -6.04
CA PHE A 177 18.79 43.33 -5.08
C PHE A 177 19.66 43.27 -3.83
N THR A 178 19.01 43.14 -2.67
CA THR A 178 19.67 42.85 -1.40
C THR A 178 19.36 41.38 -1.01
N ALA A 179 20.39 40.58 -0.86
CA ALA A 179 20.28 39.20 -0.41
C ALA A 179 20.67 39.11 1.06
N LEU A 180 19.82 38.45 1.84
CA LEU A 180 20.00 38.13 3.26
C LEU A 180 20.14 36.63 3.42
N ARG A 181 21.25 36.17 3.97
CA ARG A 181 21.45 34.73 4.28
C ARG A 181 21.26 34.49 5.76
N PHE A 182 20.38 33.57 6.08
CA PHE A 182 20.14 33.15 7.46
C PHE A 182 20.72 31.77 7.71
N PRO A 183 21.35 31.52 8.85
CA PRO A 183 21.85 30.18 9.20
C PRO A 183 20.67 29.25 9.52
N ASN A 184 20.80 27.96 9.13
CA ASN A 184 19.93 26.86 9.53
C ASN A 184 18.47 26.90 9.07
N GLN A 185 18.16 27.36 7.83
CA GLN A 185 16.80 27.31 7.26
C GLN A 185 15.68 27.70 8.26
N ARG A 186 15.90 28.74 9.05
CA ARG A 186 14.86 29.26 9.94
C ARG A 186 13.71 29.87 9.15
N GLU A 187 12.48 29.54 9.51
CA GLU A 187 11.31 30.29 9.07
C GLU A 187 11.45 31.72 9.55
N LEU A 188 11.29 32.65 8.62
CA LEU A 188 11.22 34.08 8.93
C LEU A 188 9.86 34.37 9.56
N PRO A 189 9.79 35.23 10.57
CA PRO A 189 8.54 35.61 11.23
C PRO A 189 7.59 36.33 10.28
#